data_ee07b260cb928924dfa9d2ba9af02df4
#
_entry.id   ee07b260cb928924dfa9d2ba9af02df4
#
_cell.length_a   1.000
_cell.length_b   1.000
_cell.length_c   1.000
_cell.angle_alpha   90.00
_cell.angle_beta   90.00
_cell.angle_gamma   90.00
#
_symmetry.space_group_name_H-M   'P 1'
#
loop_
_entity.id
_entity.type
_entity.pdbx_description
1 polymer ?
#
loop_
_entity_poly.entity_id
_entity_poly.type
_entity_poly.pdbx_seq_one_letter_code
_entity_poly.pdbx_strand_id
1 'polypeptide(L)'
;MVVISIIIVSIRNLREDRPISAKSTSFTLLLTVQEYLDSVGLSRSENTARTYTNAMRSFLGSWVKHGGDPEHDPVDRLTESFIADFASDLKSYSPNTEQLYITAAAGFYEYLAAEKLADINLPRLRMLIKRRSRRAGQRLPQFPKEDILKVLIYAKSLNMVPVEKKRKRLQLLRDRAFILTLADTGLRVHEACNLRRGDLDWQEGKAVIIGKGNQEAVVRFSTRALTALRDYINTRAEIDGAYGRSLTSLPLFARHDLGAGDRVEPISTTTGRNIITQRVREALGDEAEGTITPHSFRHFFVTEVLQGSGGNIKLAQKLARHKNIQVTQRYAHLSDDELDKGYYDIFEE
;
A
#
# COMPACT_ATOMS: atom_id res chain seq x y z
N MET A 1 27.15 -12.52 0.02
CA MET A 1 26.22 -12.46 1.16
C MET A 1 26.84 -11.84 2.42
N VAL A 2 28.13 -11.91 2.67
CA VAL A 2 28.81 -11.37 3.86
C VAL A 2 28.94 -9.84 3.81
N VAL A 3 29.21 -9.23 2.66
CA VAL A 3 29.37 -7.77 2.48
C VAL A 3 28.05 -6.99 2.74
N ILE A 4 26.91 -7.59 2.44
CA ILE A 4 25.57 -6.94 2.64
C ILE A 4 25.19 -6.88 4.14
N SER A 5 25.64 -7.85 4.95
CA SER A 5 25.40 -7.85 6.40
C SER A 5 26.21 -6.81 7.15
N ILE A 6 27.40 -6.49 6.68
CA ILE A 6 28.29 -5.48 7.30
C ILE A 6 27.72 -4.07 7.10
N ILE A 7 27.13 -3.78 5.94
CA ILE A 7 26.48 -2.49 5.64
C ILE A 7 25.30 -2.22 6.59
N ILE A 8 24.57 -3.26 7.01
CA ILE A 8 23.41 -3.13 7.92
C ILE A 8 23.82 -2.79 9.35
N VAL A 9 24.96 -3.27 9.81
CA VAL A 9 25.47 -3.03 11.18
C VAL A 9 26.08 -1.64 11.29
N SER A 10 26.78 -1.14 10.26
CA SER A 10 27.40 0.19 10.24
C SER A 10 26.37 1.33 10.31
N ILE A 11 25.17 1.13 9.75
CA ILE A 11 24.11 2.14 9.74
C ILE A 11 23.51 2.43 11.14
N ARG A 12 23.65 1.53 12.11
CA ARG A 12 23.08 1.66 13.46
C ARG A 12 24.01 2.34 14.49
N ASN A 13 25.31 2.33 14.28
CA ASN A 13 26.29 2.73 15.31
C ASN A 13 26.90 4.14 15.16
N LEU A 14 26.49 4.94 14.16
CA LEU A 14 27.08 6.27 13.89
C LEU A 14 26.29 7.43 14.52
N ARG A 15 25.47 7.20 15.56
CA ARG A 15 24.68 8.24 16.21
C ARG A 15 25.35 8.96 17.41
N GLU A 16 26.51 8.53 17.83
CA GLU A 16 27.21 9.16 18.95
C GLU A 16 28.58 9.70 18.52
N ASP A 17 28.85 10.99 18.81
CA ASP A 17 30.08 11.75 18.68
C ASP A 17 30.39 12.41 17.32
N ARG A 18 29.89 13.64 17.15
CA ARG A 18 30.49 14.61 16.21
C ARG A 18 31.22 15.74 16.95
N PRO A 19 32.56 15.86 16.81
CA PRO A 19 33.25 17.13 17.08
C PRO A 19 33.17 18.02 15.85
N ILE A 20 32.75 19.26 16.06
CA ILE A 20 32.76 20.34 15.06
C ILE A 20 34.22 20.75 14.84
N SER A 21 34.82 20.28 13.74
CA SER A 21 36.12 20.78 13.27
C SER A 21 36.09 20.80 11.75
N ALA A 22 36.23 22.03 11.20
CA ALA A 22 36.33 22.30 9.77
C ALA A 22 37.63 21.73 9.20
N LYS A 23 37.57 20.55 8.57
CA LYS A 23 38.51 20.07 7.56
C LYS A 23 37.70 19.52 6.41
N SER A 24 38.10 19.77 5.17
CA SER A 24 37.41 19.32 3.94
C SER A 24 37.10 17.84 4.04
N THR A 25 35.94 17.55 4.55
CA THR A 25 35.39 16.21 4.60
C THR A 25 34.97 15.90 3.17
N SER A 26 35.75 15.14 2.43
CA SER A 26 35.32 14.60 1.14
C SER A 26 34.05 13.79 1.41
N PHE A 27 32.92 14.28 0.92
CA PHE A 27 31.66 13.58 1.02
C PHE A 27 31.73 12.29 0.22
N THR A 28 31.80 11.16 0.93
CA THR A 28 31.76 9.86 0.25
C THR A 28 30.35 9.58 -0.27
N LEU A 29 30.24 8.74 -1.28
CA LEU A 29 28.96 8.37 -1.85
C LEU A 29 28.01 7.77 -0.80
N LEU A 30 28.54 6.92 0.10
CA LEU A 30 27.75 6.29 1.16
C LEU A 30 27.19 7.32 2.15
N LEU A 31 28.01 8.25 2.64
CA LEU A 31 27.58 9.29 3.58
C LEU A 31 26.54 10.20 2.93
N THR A 32 26.74 10.60 1.68
CA THR A 32 25.82 11.47 0.96
C THR A 32 24.46 10.78 0.70
N VAL A 33 24.47 9.49 0.39
CA VAL A 33 23.22 8.70 0.30
C VAL A 33 22.50 8.66 1.64
N GLN A 34 23.22 8.55 2.76
CA GLN A 34 22.63 8.56 4.09
C GLN A 34 21.95 9.90 4.40
N GLU A 35 22.62 11.03 4.11
CA GLU A 35 22.07 12.38 4.30
C GLU A 35 20.82 12.60 3.45
N TYR A 36 20.84 12.14 2.19
CA TYR A 36 19.66 12.15 1.33
C TYR A 36 18.49 11.36 1.94
N LEU A 37 18.73 10.14 2.43
CA LEU A 37 17.70 9.31 3.04
C LEU A 37 17.14 9.92 4.33
N ASP A 38 17.98 10.58 5.12
CA ASP A 38 17.52 11.33 6.30
C ASP A 38 16.60 12.49 5.90
N SER A 39 16.95 13.24 4.85
CA SER A 39 16.10 14.32 4.30
C SER A 39 14.74 13.79 3.78
N VAL A 40 14.76 12.63 3.12
CA VAL A 40 13.54 11.94 2.68
C VAL A 40 12.69 11.50 3.88
N GLY A 41 13.33 11.01 4.95
CA GLY A 41 12.66 10.60 6.20
C GLY A 41 11.91 11.75 6.87
N LEU A 42 12.47 12.95 6.83
CA LEU A 42 11.84 14.17 7.37
C LEU A 42 10.65 14.67 6.54
N SER A 43 10.70 14.50 5.22
CA SER A 43 9.72 15.11 4.29
C SER A 43 8.65 14.15 3.77
N ARG A 44 8.84 12.84 3.89
CA ARG A 44 7.98 11.80 3.30
C ARG A 44 7.42 10.85 4.34
N SER A 45 6.42 10.06 3.95
CA SER A 45 5.87 9.00 4.80
C SER A 45 6.90 7.90 5.06
N GLU A 46 6.82 7.24 6.21
CA GLU A 46 7.68 6.12 6.60
C GLU A 46 7.76 5.03 5.51
N ASN A 47 6.64 4.69 4.87
CA ASN A 47 6.62 3.73 3.76
C ASN A 47 7.42 4.22 2.55
N THR A 48 7.36 5.53 2.24
CA THR A 48 8.16 6.12 1.16
C THR A 48 9.64 6.09 1.53
N ALA A 49 9.99 6.52 2.75
CA ALA A 49 11.38 6.47 3.23
C ALA A 49 11.95 5.06 3.14
N ARG A 50 11.23 4.05 3.64
CA ARG A 50 11.65 2.64 3.53
C ARG A 50 11.86 2.18 2.09
N THR A 51 10.99 2.61 1.18
CA THR A 51 11.11 2.27 -0.25
C THR A 51 12.34 2.91 -0.87
N TYR A 52 12.61 4.18 -0.55
CA TYR A 52 13.80 4.89 -1.01
C TYR A 52 15.08 4.27 -0.43
N THR A 53 15.05 3.86 0.85
CA THR A 53 16.18 3.11 1.45
C THR A 53 16.50 1.83 0.67
N ASN A 54 15.48 1.05 0.29
CA ASN A 54 15.69 -0.15 -0.50
C ASN A 54 16.23 0.17 -1.92
N ALA A 55 15.73 1.23 -2.55
CA ALA A 55 16.20 1.68 -3.85
C ALA A 55 17.66 2.14 -3.80
N MET A 56 18.03 2.93 -2.79
CA MET A 56 19.42 3.42 -2.64
C MET A 56 20.38 2.30 -2.24
N ARG A 57 19.92 1.30 -1.49
CA ARG A 57 20.72 0.08 -1.26
C ARG A 57 21.01 -0.66 -2.57
N SER A 58 20.02 -0.78 -3.45
CA SER A 58 20.19 -1.36 -4.79
C SER A 58 21.13 -0.50 -5.65
N PHE A 59 21.05 0.83 -5.53
CA PHE A 59 21.92 1.78 -6.24
C PHE A 59 23.39 1.64 -5.82
N LEU A 60 23.66 1.59 -4.52
CA LEU A 60 25.01 1.35 -3.98
C LEU A 60 25.54 -0.03 -4.37
N GLY A 61 24.69 -1.06 -4.35
CA GLY A 61 25.06 -2.39 -4.84
C GLY A 61 25.43 -2.41 -6.33
N SER A 62 24.72 -1.63 -7.15
CA SER A 62 25.06 -1.44 -8.57
C SER A 62 26.38 -0.71 -8.71
N TRP A 63 26.67 0.32 -7.90
CA TRP A 63 27.95 1.03 -7.91
C TRP A 63 29.12 0.07 -7.65
N VAL A 64 29.00 -0.78 -6.63
CA VAL A 64 30.01 -1.80 -6.31
C VAL A 64 30.18 -2.81 -7.48
N LYS A 65 29.09 -3.26 -8.08
CA LYS A 65 29.13 -4.18 -9.22
C LYS A 65 29.89 -3.62 -10.41
N HIS A 66 29.88 -2.30 -10.59
CA HIS A 66 30.59 -1.58 -11.66
C HIS A 66 31.99 -1.07 -11.22
N GLY A 67 32.53 -1.63 -10.12
CA GLY A 67 33.91 -1.39 -9.67
C GLY A 67 34.11 -0.15 -8.80
N GLY A 68 33.02 0.41 -8.28
CA GLY A 68 33.08 1.51 -7.31
C GLY A 68 33.15 1.02 -5.87
N ASP A 69 33.59 1.92 -4.98
CA ASP A 69 33.62 1.74 -3.53
C ASP A 69 32.83 2.88 -2.83
N PRO A 70 31.59 2.63 -2.41
CA PRO A 70 30.74 3.67 -1.82
C PRO A 70 31.30 4.30 -0.54
N GLU A 71 32.15 3.57 0.21
CA GLU A 71 32.75 4.02 1.47
C GLU A 71 33.92 4.99 1.25
N HIS A 72 34.62 4.86 0.13
CA HIS A 72 35.83 5.63 -0.16
C HIS A 72 35.70 6.53 -1.40
N ASP A 73 34.80 6.20 -2.33
CA ASP A 73 34.62 7.04 -3.54
C ASP A 73 33.99 8.38 -3.16
N PRO A 74 34.58 9.50 -3.58
CA PRO A 74 33.98 10.82 -3.41
C PRO A 74 32.72 10.93 -4.29
N VAL A 75 31.71 11.65 -3.77
CA VAL A 75 30.39 11.73 -4.42
C VAL A 75 30.45 12.42 -5.80
N ASP A 76 31.39 13.32 -6.04
CA ASP A 76 31.62 14.01 -7.30
C ASP A 76 32.09 13.09 -8.44
N ARG A 77 32.58 11.87 -8.11
CA ARG A 77 32.84 10.81 -9.09
C ARG A 77 31.56 10.30 -9.77
N LEU A 78 30.40 10.48 -9.12
CA LEU A 78 29.13 10.05 -9.67
C LEU A 78 28.67 10.99 -10.77
N THR A 79 28.52 10.45 -11.99
CA THR A 79 27.99 11.18 -13.13
C THR A 79 26.60 10.68 -13.52
N GLU A 80 25.86 11.46 -14.35
CA GLU A 80 24.53 11.05 -14.84
C GLU A 80 24.58 9.76 -15.64
N SER A 81 25.74 9.43 -16.23
CA SER A 81 25.91 8.24 -17.07
C SER A 81 25.62 6.96 -16.28
N PHE A 82 25.96 6.94 -14.99
CA PHE A 82 25.75 5.77 -14.14
C PHE A 82 24.27 5.38 -13.98
N ILE A 83 23.31 6.31 -14.18
CA ILE A 83 21.88 5.96 -14.16
C ILE A 83 21.53 4.92 -15.24
N ALA A 84 22.29 4.87 -16.34
CA ALA A 84 22.08 3.89 -17.41
C ALA A 84 22.51 2.48 -16.98
N ASP A 85 23.63 2.38 -16.26
CA ASP A 85 24.13 1.11 -15.70
C ASP A 85 23.19 0.60 -14.61
N PHE A 86 22.78 1.49 -13.71
CA PHE A 86 21.78 1.18 -12.69
C PHE A 86 20.46 0.69 -13.32
N ALA A 87 19.93 1.41 -14.32
CA ALA A 87 18.72 0.98 -15.03
C ALA A 87 18.88 -0.38 -15.72
N SER A 88 20.08 -0.72 -16.17
CA SER A 88 20.40 -2.03 -16.75
C SER A 88 20.34 -3.14 -15.70
N ASP A 89 20.90 -2.89 -14.51
CA ASP A 89 20.89 -3.85 -13.40
C ASP A 89 19.48 -4.10 -12.87
N LEU A 90 18.58 -3.11 -12.98
CA LEU A 90 17.20 -3.24 -12.58
C LEU A 90 16.31 -4.08 -13.52
N LYS A 91 16.82 -4.58 -14.65
CA LYS A 91 16.02 -5.36 -15.61
C LYS A 91 15.49 -6.69 -15.05
N SER A 92 16.13 -7.21 -14.03
CA SER A 92 15.64 -8.40 -13.29
C SER A 92 14.40 -8.13 -12.43
N TYR A 93 14.12 -6.87 -12.10
CA TYR A 93 12.94 -6.47 -11.33
C TYR A 93 11.72 -6.25 -12.23
N SER A 94 10.54 -6.18 -11.61
CA SER A 94 9.32 -5.78 -12.32
C SER A 94 9.45 -4.35 -12.87
N PRO A 95 8.79 -4.00 -14.00
CA PRO A 95 8.81 -2.64 -14.52
C PRO A 95 8.38 -1.55 -13.53
N ASN A 96 7.43 -1.88 -12.64
CA ASN A 96 6.99 -0.95 -11.60
C ASN A 96 8.07 -0.73 -10.52
N THR A 97 8.78 -1.79 -10.13
CA THR A 97 9.90 -1.69 -9.17
C THR A 97 11.06 -0.94 -9.79
N GLU A 98 11.40 -1.23 -11.07
CA GLU A 98 12.42 -0.49 -11.82
C GLU A 98 12.10 1.00 -11.85
N GLN A 99 10.88 1.39 -12.24
CA GLN A 99 10.47 2.79 -12.29
C GLN A 99 10.55 3.47 -10.92
N LEU A 100 10.15 2.76 -9.86
CA LEU A 100 10.21 3.28 -8.49
C LEU A 100 11.64 3.51 -8.02
N TYR A 101 12.55 2.58 -8.30
CA TYR A 101 13.96 2.68 -7.93
C TYR A 101 14.69 3.75 -8.73
N ILE A 102 14.40 3.87 -10.03
CA ILE A 102 14.91 4.96 -10.86
C ILE A 102 14.39 6.32 -10.36
N THR A 103 13.13 6.41 -9.90
CA THR A 103 12.58 7.65 -9.32
C THR A 103 13.34 8.04 -8.05
N ALA A 104 13.66 7.09 -7.17
CA ALA A 104 14.43 7.37 -5.97
C ALA A 104 15.85 7.81 -6.30
N ALA A 105 16.52 7.15 -7.26
CA ALA A 105 17.85 7.53 -7.73
C ALA A 105 17.84 8.93 -8.40
N ALA A 106 16.84 9.24 -9.23
CA ALA A 106 16.69 10.57 -9.82
C ALA A 106 16.55 11.66 -8.75
N GLY A 107 15.78 11.40 -7.68
CA GLY A 107 15.69 12.29 -6.52
C GLY A 107 17.03 12.49 -5.81
N PHE A 108 17.86 11.44 -5.75
CA PHE A 108 19.23 11.57 -5.21
C PHE A 108 20.11 12.46 -6.08
N TYR A 109 20.08 12.31 -7.41
CA TYR A 109 20.80 13.22 -8.31
C TYR A 109 20.29 14.66 -8.22
N GLU A 110 18.99 14.87 -8.06
CA GLU A 110 18.40 16.20 -7.84
C GLU A 110 18.90 16.80 -6.50
N TYR A 111 19.02 15.99 -5.45
CA TYR A 111 19.60 16.39 -4.17
C TYR A 111 21.09 16.79 -4.33
N LEU A 112 21.91 16.00 -5.03
CA LEU A 112 23.31 16.32 -5.28
C LEU A 112 23.47 17.67 -6.00
N ALA A 113 22.65 17.91 -7.02
CA ALA A 113 22.68 19.18 -7.76
C ALA A 113 22.23 20.38 -6.88
N ALA A 114 21.19 20.20 -6.06
CA ALA A 114 20.66 21.24 -5.18
C ALA A 114 21.66 21.63 -4.08
N GLU A 115 22.30 20.65 -3.46
CA GLU A 115 23.32 20.86 -2.42
C GLU A 115 24.71 21.16 -2.98
N LYS A 116 24.86 21.18 -4.32
CA LYS A 116 26.15 21.44 -5.02
C LYS A 116 27.25 20.45 -4.62
N LEU A 117 26.89 19.21 -4.36
CA LEU A 117 27.82 18.14 -3.96
C LEU A 117 28.45 17.44 -5.16
N ALA A 118 27.84 17.52 -6.34
CA ALA A 118 28.38 17.06 -7.60
C ALA A 118 27.83 17.92 -8.76
N ASP A 119 28.59 18.01 -9.85
CA ASP A 119 28.16 18.72 -11.07
C ASP A 119 27.28 17.80 -11.92
N ILE A 120 25.95 17.90 -11.70
CA ILE A 120 24.97 17.01 -12.33
C ILE A 120 24.16 17.76 -13.40
N ASN A 121 24.22 17.29 -14.64
CA ASN A 121 23.38 17.78 -15.73
C ASN A 121 21.99 17.12 -15.67
N LEU A 122 21.03 17.75 -14.95
CA LEU A 122 19.67 17.23 -14.78
C LEU A 122 18.90 17.01 -16.09
N PRO A 123 18.98 17.88 -17.13
CA PRO A 123 18.40 17.61 -18.43
C PRO A 123 18.93 16.32 -19.07
N ARG A 124 20.24 16.08 -19.02
CA ARG A 124 20.87 14.86 -19.53
C ARG A 124 20.42 13.62 -18.75
N LEU A 125 20.38 13.72 -17.40
CA LEU A 125 19.87 12.66 -16.54
C LEU A 125 18.45 12.23 -16.97
N ARG A 126 17.53 13.19 -17.11
CA ARG A 126 16.14 12.92 -17.52
C ARG A 126 16.06 12.27 -18.90
N MET A 127 16.90 12.67 -19.82
CA MET A 127 16.99 12.05 -21.15
C MET A 127 17.46 10.59 -21.05
N LEU A 128 18.50 10.30 -20.25
CA LEU A 128 19.00 8.95 -20.05
C LEU A 128 17.94 8.04 -19.40
N ILE A 129 17.25 8.52 -18.36
CA ILE A 129 16.14 7.80 -17.74
C ILE A 129 15.05 7.50 -18.77
N LYS A 130 14.61 8.48 -19.56
CA LYS A 130 13.57 8.28 -20.59
C LYS A 130 13.95 7.24 -21.64
N ARG A 131 15.24 7.13 -21.99
CA ARG A 131 15.74 6.17 -22.98
C ARG A 131 15.94 4.76 -22.43
N ARG A 132 16.24 4.63 -21.14
CA ARG A 132 16.69 3.36 -20.53
C ARG A 132 15.64 2.67 -19.68
N SER A 133 14.73 3.42 -19.04
CA SER A 133 13.68 2.83 -18.21
C SER A 133 12.57 2.21 -19.07
N ARG A 134 12.11 1.04 -18.61
CA ARG A 134 10.91 0.42 -19.19
C ARG A 134 9.67 1.22 -18.81
N ARG A 135 8.77 1.40 -19.75
CA ARG A 135 7.44 1.91 -19.41
C ARG A 135 6.64 0.76 -18.80
N ALA A 136 6.10 0.99 -17.61
CA ALA A 136 5.10 0.08 -17.06
C ALA A 136 3.92 0.07 -18.03
N GLY A 137 3.62 -1.09 -18.62
CA GLY A 137 2.44 -1.24 -19.47
C GLY A 137 1.19 -0.91 -18.67
N GLN A 138 0.27 -0.16 -19.24
CA GLN A 138 -1.06 0.01 -18.68
C GLN A 138 -1.85 -1.29 -18.94
N ARG A 139 -1.65 -2.27 -18.05
CA ARG A 139 -2.58 -3.41 -18.02
C ARG A 139 -3.84 -2.98 -17.34
N LEU A 140 -4.97 -3.32 -17.95
CA LEU A 140 -6.27 -3.21 -17.31
C LEU A 140 -6.23 -3.98 -16.00
N PRO A 141 -6.80 -3.46 -14.91
CA PRO A 141 -6.89 -4.19 -13.67
C PRO A 141 -7.79 -5.42 -13.92
N GLN A 142 -7.17 -6.53 -14.29
CA GLN A 142 -7.89 -7.80 -14.28
C GLN A 142 -7.98 -8.25 -12.84
N PHE A 143 -9.20 -8.44 -12.37
CA PHE A 143 -9.46 -9.04 -11.08
C PHE A 143 -10.48 -10.15 -11.26
N PRO A 144 -10.36 -11.26 -10.53
CA PRO A 144 -11.25 -12.39 -10.67
C PRO A 144 -12.59 -12.08 -9.99
N LYS A 145 -13.50 -11.40 -10.69
CA LYS A 145 -14.81 -10.97 -10.15
C LYS A 145 -15.61 -12.14 -9.59
N GLU A 146 -15.69 -13.23 -10.34
CA GLU A 146 -16.43 -14.43 -9.94
C GLU A 146 -15.86 -15.07 -8.68
N ASP A 147 -14.55 -15.13 -8.58
CA ASP A 147 -13.88 -15.70 -7.41
C ASP A 147 -14.04 -14.78 -6.19
N ILE A 148 -14.02 -13.45 -6.38
CA ILE A 148 -14.36 -12.52 -5.28
C ILE A 148 -15.80 -12.77 -4.80
N LEU A 149 -16.74 -13.00 -5.70
CA LEU A 149 -18.12 -13.33 -5.32
C LEU A 149 -18.20 -14.62 -4.51
N LYS A 150 -17.46 -15.69 -4.91
CA LYS A 150 -17.37 -16.93 -4.13
C LYS A 150 -16.79 -16.68 -2.74
N VAL A 151 -15.71 -15.89 -2.63
CA VAL A 151 -15.12 -15.51 -1.34
C VAL A 151 -16.11 -14.71 -0.48
N LEU A 152 -16.93 -13.84 -1.07
CA LEU A 152 -17.97 -13.08 -0.35
C LEU A 152 -19.10 -14.00 0.15
N ILE A 153 -19.49 -15.00 -0.64
CA ILE A 153 -20.49 -16.04 -0.22
C ILE A 153 -19.91 -16.83 0.94
N TYR A 154 -18.66 -17.30 0.83
CA TYR A 154 -17.97 -17.99 1.90
C TYR A 154 -17.84 -17.13 3.15
N ALA A 155 -17.42 -15.87 3.02
CA ALA A 155 -17.31 -14.95 4.15
C ALA A 155 -18.66 -14.79 4.88
N LYS A 156 -19.78 -14.69 4.14
CA LYS A 156 -21.12 -14.62 4.75
C LYS A 156 -21.43 -15.85 5.61
N SER A 157 -21.02 -17.06 5.20
CA SER A 157 -21.31 -18.29 5.95
C SER A 157 -20.48 -18.46 7.22
N LEU A 158 -19.43 -17.67 7.43
CA LEU A 158 -18.54 -17.79 8.61
C LEU A 158 -19.27 -17.61 9.95
N ASN A 159 -20.41 -16.93 9.99
CA ASN A 159 -21.22 -16.80 11.20
C ASN A 159 -21.97 -18.08 11.56
N MET A 160 -22.14 -19.00 10.63
CA MET A 160 -22.85 -20.28 10.83
C MET A 160 -21.91 -21.42 11.21
N VAL A 161 -20.59 -21.20 11.12
CA VAL A 161 -19.60 -22.23 11.45
C VAL A 161 -19.67 -22.54 12.95
N PRO A 162 -20.01 -23.77 13.36
CA PRO A 162 -20.05 -24.16 14.76
C PRO A 162 -18.62 -24.19 15.32
N VAL A 163 -18.38 -23.45 16.39
CA VAL A 163 -17.09 -23.43 17.09
C VAL A 163 -17.30 -23.24 18.58
N GLU A 164 -16.66 -24.09 19.37
CA GLU A 164 -16.76 -24.06 20.83
C GLU A 164 -15.88 -22.97 21.46
N LYS A 165 -14.72 -22.72 20.87
CA LYS A 165 -13.74 -21.76 21.42
C LYS A 165 -14.13 -20.31 21.10
N LYS A 166 -14.45 -19.53 22.14
CA LYS A 166 -14.81 -18.09 22.03
C LYS A 166 -13.85 -17.30 21.15
N ARG A 167 -12.54 -17.52 21.30
CA ARG A 167 -11.52 -16.88 20.45
C ARG A 167 -11.70 -17.19 18.97
N LYS A 168 -11.94 -18.45 18.61
CA LYS A 168 -12.14 -18.84 17.20
C LYS A 168 -13.43 -18.20 16.65
N ARG A 169 -14.49 -18.15 17.47
CA ARG A 169 -15.73 -17.46 17.10
C ARG A 169 -15.48 -15.98 16.79
N LEU A 170 -14.73 -15.28 17.64
CA LEU A 170 -14.35 -13.88 17.43
C LEU A 170 -13.52 -13.69 16.15
N GLN A 171 -12.57 -14.60 15.87
CA GLN A 171 -11.81 -14.56 14.62
C GLN A 171 -12.71 -14.69 13.39
N LEU A 172 -13.63 -15.66 13.38
CA LEU A 172 -14.55 -15.87 12.24
C LEU A 172 -15.46 -14.66 12.00
N LEU A 173 -16.04 -14.10 13.06
CA LEU A 173 -16.92 -12.94 12.95
C LEU A 173 -16.16 -11.68 12.53
N ARG A 174 -14.94 -11.47 13.07
CA ARG A 174 -14.05 -10.40 12.64
C ARG A 174 -13.72 -10.51 11.16
N ASP A 175 -13.31 -11.69 10.71
CA ASP A 175 -12.88 -11.91 9.33
C ASP A 175 -14.04 -11.71 8.36
N ARG A 176 -15.23 -12.20 8.71
CA ARG A 176 -16.48 -11.93 7.99
C ARG A 176 -16.73 -10.43 7.85
N ALA A 177 -16.72 -9.70 8.98
CA ALA A 177 -16.95 -8.27 8.99
C ALA A 177 -15.89 -7.51 8.20
N PHE A 178 -14.61 -7.90 8.30
CA PHE A 178 -13.49 -7.28 7.62
C PHE A 178 -13.59 -7.42 6.09
N ILE A 179 -13.88 -8.63 5.60
CA ILE A 179 -14.03 -8.91 4.16
C ILE A 179 -15.20 -8.13 3.57
N LEU A 180 -16.38 -8.17 4.21
CA LEU A 180 -17.56 -7.45 3.75
C LEU A 180 -17.33 -5.93 3.77
N THR A 181 -16.64 -5.42 4.80
CA THR A 181 -16.26 -4.01 4.87
C THR A 181 -15.37 -3.62 3.68
N LEU A 182 -14.31 -4.37 3.39
CA LEU A 182 -13.43 -4.06 2.25
C LEU A 182 -14.17 -4.07 0.92
N ALA A 183 -15.06 -5.06 0.71
CA ALA A 183 -15.80 -5.21 -0.54
C ALA A 183 -16.82 -4.07 -0.77
N ASP A 184 -17.46 -3.59 0.29
CA ASP A 184 -18.58 -2.67 0.18
C ASP A 184 -18.20 -1.19 0.38
N THR A 185 -16.98 -0.92 0.87
CA THR A 185 -16.51 0.44 1.12
C THR A 185 -15.34 0.87 0.23
N GLY A 186 -14.68 -0.10 -0.40
CA GLY A 186 -13.45 0.13 -1.15
C GLY A 186 -12.30 0.72 -0.30
N LEU A 187 -12.32 0.53 1.02
CA LEU A 187 -11.24 0.95 1.92
C LEU A 187 -9.91 0.27 1.54
N ARG A 188 -8.80 1.02 1.72
CA ARG A 188 -7.48 0.39 1.72
C ARG A 188 -7.31 -0.43 2.99
N VAL A 189 -6.51 -1.49 2.93
CA VAL A 189 -6.29 -2.37 4.09
C VAL A 189 -5.86 -1.61 5.34
N HIS A 190 -4.96 -0.64 5.22
CA HIS A 190 -4.50 0.15 6.37
C HIS A 190 -5.60 1.10 6.90
N GLU A 191 -6.44 1.65 6.01
CA GLU A 191 -7.59 2.47 6.41
C GLU A 191 -8.57 1.63 7.24
N ALA A 192 -8.90 0.42 6.78
CA ALA A 192 -9.78 -0.50 7.49
C ALA A 192 -9.19 -0.95 8.84
N CYS A 193 -7.89 -1.30 8.88
CA CYS A 193 -7.22 -1.72 10.12
C CYS A 193 -7.17 -0.62 11.19
N ASN A 194 -7.14 0.65 10.78
CA ASN A 194 -7.05 1.80 11.68
C ASN A 194 -8.40 2.32 12.16
N LEU A 195 -9.53 1.80 11.62
CA LEU A 195 -10.86 2.23 12.05
C LEU A 195 -11.09 1.93 13.53
N ARG A 196 -11.65 2.92 14.23
CA ARG A 196 -12.13 2.81 15.61
C ARG A 196 -13.65 2.71 15.64
N ARG A 197 -14.19 2.22 16.75
CA ARG A 197 -15.64 2.13 16.93
C ARG A 197 -16.34 3.49 16.87
N GLY A 198 -15.67 4.55 17.35
CA GLY A 198 -16.18 5.92 17.33
C GLY A 198 -16.11 6.62 15.99
N ASP A 199 -15.36 6.09 15.02
CA ASP A 199 -15.29 6.65 13.66
C ASP A 199 -16.58 6.32 12.87
N LEU A 200 -17.34 5.30 13.29
CA LEU A 200 -18.52 4.80 12.62
C LEU A 200 -19.80 5.34 13.26
N ASP A 201 -20.53 6.12 12.50
CA ASP A 201 -21.93 6.44 12.78
C ASP A 201 -22.80 5.23 12.38
N TRP A 202 -23.33 4.56 13.39
CA TRP A 202 -24.14 3.34 13.25
C TRP A 202 -25.55 3.59 12.71
N GLN A 203 -26.05 4.81 12.82
CA GLN A 203 -27.38 5.20 12.33
C GLN A 203 -27.29 5.56 10.84
N GLU A 204 -26.37 6.43 10.49
CA GLU A 204 -26.14 6.87 9.11
C GLU A 204 -25.38 5.86 8.25
N GLY A 205 -24.73 4.84 8.88
CA GLY A 205 -23.89 3.88 8.17
C GLY A 205 -22.68 4.53 7.49
N LYS A 206 -22.09 5.53 8.12
CA LYS A 206 -20.97 6.31 7.59
C LYS A 206 -19.79 6.32 8.58
N ALA A 207 -18.59 6.36 8.07
CA ALA A 207 -17.39 6.60 8.89
C ALA A 207 -16.56 7.73 8.31
N VAL A 208 -15.92 8.50 9.18
CA VAL A 208 -14.90 9.46 8.80
C VAL A 208 -13.54 8.79 8.92
N ILE A 209 -12.77 8.84 7.86
CA ILE A 209 -11.41 8.28 7.83
C ILE A 209 -10.40 9.36 7.48
N ILE A 210 -9.19 9.23 8.00
CA ILE A 210 -8.06 10.08 7.63
C ILE A 210 -7.28 9.37 6.52
N GLY A 211 -7.30 9.95 5.33
CA GLY A 211 -6.58 9.46 4.16
C GLY A 211 -5.15 9.98 4.05
N LYS A 212 -4.46 9.63 2.95
CA LYS A 212 -3.09 10.11 2.66
C LYS A 212 -3.04 11.64 2.62
N GLY A 213 -2.13 12.23 3.40
CA GLY A 213 -1.94 13.69 3.51
C GLY A 213 -2.94 14.34 4.48
N ASN A 214 -3.36 13.61 5.52
CA ASN A 214 -4.26 14.08 6.58
C ASN A 214 -5.62 14.62 6.08
N GLN A 215 -6.09 14.12 4.93
CA GLN A 215 -7.38 14.51 4.37
C GLN A 215 -8.49 13.62 4.92
N GLU A 216 -9.50 14.22 5.51
CA GLU A 216 -10.71 13.52 5.93
C GLU A 216 -11.55 13.09 4.73
N ALA A 217 -12.14 11.93 4.84
CA ALA A 217 -13.06 11.40 3.83
C ALA A 217 -14.17 10.57 4.48
N VAL A 218 -15.37 10.73 3.95
CA VAL A 218 -16.54 9.96 4.41
C VAL A 218 -16.65 8.68 3.59
N VAL A 219 -16.76 7.56 4.31
CA VAL A 219 -16.98 6.22 3.76
C VAL A 219 -18.38 5.75 4.14
N ARG A 220 -19.04 5.07 3.23
CA ARG A 220 -20.39 4.52 3.43
C ARG A 220 -20.35 3.01 3.56
N PHE A 221 -21.09 2.48 4.52
CA PHE A 221 -21.19 1.05 4.78
C PHE A 221 -22.54 0.52 4.31
N SER A 222 -22.53 -0.64 3.69
CA SER A 222 -23.77 -1.34 3.34
C SER A 222 -24.43 -1.97 4.56
N THR A 223 -25.72 -2.26 4.47
CA THR A 223 -26.46 -2.95 5.54
C THR A 223 -25.83 -4.28 5.91
N ARG A 224 -25.33 -5.06 4.93
CA ARG A 224 -24.66 -6.36 5.20
C ARG A 224 -23.34 -6.21 5.95
N ALA A 225 -22.56 -5.16 5.64
CA ALA A 225 -21.32 -4.87 6.36
C ALA A 225 -21.62 -4.42 7.79
N LEU A 226 -22.59 -3.54 7.99
CA LEU A 226 -23.03 -3.10 9.33
C LEU A 226 -23.55 -4.25 10.17
N THR A 227 -24.34 -5.15 9.60
CA THR A 227 -24.85 -6.34 10.30
C THR A 227 -23.67 -7.23 10.74
N ALA A 228 -22.73 -7.50 9.86
CA ALA A 228 -21.55 -8.29 10.19
C ALA A 228 -20.69 -7.63 11.28
N LEU A 229 -20.55 -6.31 11.25
CA LEU A 229 -19.86 -5.55 12.30
C LEU A 229 -20.60 -5.61 13.64
N ARG A 230 -21.94 -5.46 13.64
CA ARG A 230 -22.74 -5.59 14.88
C ARG A 230 -22.60 -6.96 15.50
N ASP A 231 -22.70 -8.03 14.71
CA ASP A 231 -22.53 -9.41 15.19
C ASP A 231 -21.15 -9.59 15.86
N TYR A 232 -20.10 -9.09 15.24
CA TYR A 232 -18.74 -9.15 15.74
C TYR A 232 -18.58 -8.34 17.04
N ILE A 233 -19.01 -7.08 17.06
CA ILE A 233 -18.88 -6.18 18.21
C ILE A 233 -19.69 -6.67 19.40
N ASN A 234 -20.92 -7.16 19.18
CA ASN A 234 -21.76 -7.71 20.23
C ASN A 234 -21.12 -8.95 20.86
N THR A 235 -20.52 -9.84 20.06
CA THR A 235 -19.81 -11.02 20.59
C THR A 235 -18.55 -10.63 21.37
N ARG A 236 -17.95 -9.47 21.06
CA ARG A 236 -16.75 -8.94 21.72
C ARG A 236 -17.08 -8.05 22.94
N ALA A 237 -18.34 -7.72 23.18
CA ALA A 237 -18.77 -6.69 24.12
C ALA A 237 -18.20 -6.87 25.55
N GLU A 238 -18.13 -8.09 26.07
CA GLU A 238 -17.57 -8.37 27.39
C GLU A 238 -16.08 -8.02 27.48
N ILE A 239 -15.31 -8.36 26.45
CA ILE A 239 -13.87 -8.06 26.37
C ILE A 239 -13.66 -6.56 26.27
N ASP A 240 -14.45 -5.89 25.42
CA ASP A 240 -14.40 -4.45 25.24
C ASP A 240 -14.73 -3.68 26.53
N GLY A 241 -15.76 -4.13 27.26
CA GLY A 241 -16.17 -3.54 28.51
C GLY A 241 -15.14 -3.73 29.64
N ALA A 242 -14.47 -4.89 29.67
CA ALA A 242 -13.45 -5.19 30.67
C ALA A 242 -12.11 -4.47 30.43
N TYR A 243 -11.89 -3.91 29.23
CA TYR A 243 -10.59 -3.34 28.88
C TYR A 243 -10.30 -1.97 29.50
N GLY A 244 -11.29 -1.31 30.11
CA GLY A 244 -11.11 -0.05 30.87
C GLY A 244 -10.84 1.19 30.00
N ARG A 245 -11.05 1.13 28.69
CA ARG A 245 -10.95 2.27 27.77
C ARG A 245 -12.34 2.66 27.25
N SER A 246 -12.49 3.91 26.81
CA SER A 246 -13.71 4.35 26.12
C SER A 246 -13.98 3.45 24.92
N LEU A 247 -15.20 2.94 24.77
CA LEU A 247 -15.62 2.10 23.67
C LEU A 247 -15.38 2.75 22.29
N THR A 248 -15.49 4.07 22.20
CA THR A 248 -15.27 4.84 20.99
C THR A 248 -13.80 4.81 20.53
N SER A 249 -12.86 4.70 21.48
CA SER A 249 -11.42 4.64 21.20
C SER A 249 -10.94 3.25 20.78
N LEU A 250 -11.74 2.21 21.01
CA LEU A 250 -11.38 0.83 20.70
C LEU A 250 -11.35 0.58 19.17
N PRO A 251 -10.44 -0.29 18.68
CA PRO A 251 -10.38 -0.62 17.28
C PRO A 251 -11.66 -1.32 16.82
N LEU A 252 -12.11 -1.00 15.61
CA LEU A 252 -13.24 -1.69 14.99
C LEU A 252 -12.88 -3.16 14.73
N PHE A 253 -11.65 -3.43 14.26
CA PHE A 253 -11.12 -4.78 14.04
C PHE A 253 -9.97 -5.06 15.00
N ALA A 254 -10.19 -5.94 15.98
CA ALA A 254 -9.21 -6.28 17.02
C ALA A 254 -8.49 -7.60 16.74
N ARG A 255 -7.33 -7.75 17.36
CA ARG A 255 -6.57 -9.01 17.40
C ARG A 255 -7.26 -10.03 18.29
N HIS A 256 -7.21 -11.30 17.88
CA HIS A 256 -7.71 -12.45 18.61
C HIS A 256 -6.73 -13.62 18.52
N ASP A 257 -5.43 -13.34 18.42
CA ASP A 257 -4.37 -14.34 18.51
C ASP A 257 -3.96 -14.60 19.98
N LEU A 258 -3.14 -15.62 20.18
CA LEU A 258 -2.65 -15.98 21.52
C LEU A 258 -1.86 -14.85 22.19
N GLY A 259 -1.08 -14.10 21.40
CA GLY A 259 -0.26 -13.00 21.91
C GLY A 259 -1.06 -11.75 22.33
N ALA A 260 -2.31 -11.62 21.89
CA ALA A 260 -3.18 -10.52 22.30
C ALA A 260 -3.72 -10.72 23.74
N GLY A 261 -3.94 -11.98 24.16
CA GLY A 261 -4.63 -12.27 25.43
C GLY A 261 -6.00 -11.59 25.45
N ASP A 262 -6.29 -10.85 26.53
CA ASP A 262 -7.52 -10.06 26.71
C ASP A 262 -7.38 -8.59 26.27
N ARG A 263 -6.25 -8.24 25.64
CA ARG A 263 -6.01 -6.87 25.12
C ARG A 263 -6.80 -6.62 23.84
N VAL A 264 -7.44 -5.46 23.76
CA VAL A 264 -8.18 -5.01 22.58
C VAL A 264 -7.29 -4.12 21.73
N GLU A 265 -6.38 -4.74 20.99
CA GLU A 265 -5.44 -4.05 20.10
C GLU A 265 -5.85 -4.18 18.62
N PRO A 266 -5.57 -3.18 17.78
CA PRO A 266 -5.94 -3.25 16.37
C PRO A 266 -5.18 -4.34 15.63
N ILE A 267 -5.79 -4.89 14.58
CA ILE A 267 -5.05 -5.74 13.63
C ILE A 267 -4.06 -4.90 12.83
N SER A 268 -2.89 -5.45 12.58
CA SER A 268 -1.93 -4.83 11.65
C SER A 268 -2.36 -5.00 10.20
N THR A 269 -1.80 -4.20 9.30
CA THR A 269 -2.00 -4.37 7.85
C THR A 269 -1.55 -5.74 7.34
N THR A 270 -0.52 -6.31 7.96
CA THR A 270 -0.06 -7.68 7.67
C THR A 270 -1.12 -8.68 8.11
N THR A 271 -1.68 -8.55 9.32
CA THR A 271 -2.80 -9.39 9.77
C THR A 271 -4.00 -9.26 8.83
N GLY A 272 -4.36 -8.05 8.41
CA GLY A 272 -5.45 -7.83 7.46
C GLY A 272 -5.22 -8.54 6.11
N ARG A 273 -3.99 -8.54 5.60
CA ARG A 273 -3.64 -9.32 4.39
C ARG A 273 -3.74 -10.81 4.63
N ASN A 274 -3.20 -11.32 5.73
CA ASN A 274 -3.23 -12.73 6.09
C ASN A 274 -4.68 -13.26 6.25
N ILE A 275 -5.58 -12.45 6.81
CA ILE A 275 -7.02 -12.77 6.86
C ILE A 275 -7.55 -13.03 5.44
N ILE A 276 -7.28 -12.12 4.50
CA ILE A 276 -7.74 -12.28 3.12
C ILE A 276 -7.13 -13.54 2.51
N THR A 277 -5.81 -13.71 2.57
CA THR A 277 -5.11 -14.89 2.03
C THR A 277 -5.70 -16.19 2.58
N GLN A 278 -5.90 -16.28 3.90
CA GLN A 278 -6.47 -17.46 4.53
C GLN A 278 -7.90 -17.74 4.04
N ARG A 279 -8.76 -16.73 4.00
CA ARG A 279 -10.17 -16.91 3.60
C ARG A 279 -10.33 -17.18 2.11
N VAL A 280 -9.45 -16.64 1.28
CA VAL A 280 -9.37 -16.97 -0.15
C VAL A 280 -9.01 -18.44 -0.34
N ARG A 281 -7.97 -18.93 0.36
CA ARG A 281 -7.57 -20.33 0.32
C ARG A 281 -8.69 -21.28 0.80
N GLU A 282 -9.37 -20.93 1.87
CA GLU A 282 -10.49 -21.72 2.40
C GLU A 282 -11.71 -21.75 1.45
N ALA A 283 -11.94 -20.67 0.70
CA ALA A 283 -13.09 -20.55 -0.21
C ALA A 283 -12.84 -21.15 -1.60
N LEU A 284 -11.61 -21.09 -2.10
CA LEU A 284 -11.26 -21.40 -3.49
C LEU A 284 -10.22 -22.52 -3.65
N GLY A 285 -9.57 -22.93 -2.55
CA GLY A 285 -8.47 -23.91 -2.57
C GLY A 285 -7.09 -23.25 -2.50
N ASP A 286 -6.06 -24.09 -2.26
CA ASP A 286 -4.68 -23.64 -2.03
C ASP A 286 -4.07 -22.92 -3.24
N GLU A 287 -4.43 -23.31 -4.46
CA GLU A 287 -3.92 -22.69 -5.70
C GLU A 287 -4.35 -21.24 -5.89
N ALA A 288 -5.42 -20.81 -5.21
CA ALA A 288 -5.90 -19.45 -5.26
C ALA A 288 -5.14 -18.51 -4.29
N GLU A 289 -4.18 -19.02 -3.53
CA GLU A 289 -3.42 -18.19 -2.59
C GLU A 289 -2.69 -17.05 -3.32
N GLY A 290 -2.92 -15.82 -2.86
CA GLY A 290 -2.31 -14.62 -3.45
C GLY A 290 -3.00 -14.07 -4.71
N THR A 291 -3.97 -14.77 -5.31
CA THR A 291 -4.73 -14.28 -6.48
C THR A 291 -5.66 -13.12 -6.13
N ILE A 292 -6.25 -13.17 -4.93
CA ILE A 292 -7.11 -12.12 -4.39
C ILE A 292 -6.43 -11.47 -3.18
N THR A 293 -6.28 -10.15 -3.25
CA THR A 293 -5.67 -9.33 -2.23
C THR A 293 -6.67 -8.29 -1.71
N PRO A 294 -6.41 -7.57 -0.61
CA PRO A 294 -7.26 -6.45 -0.20
C PRO A 294 -7.46 -5.40 -1.31
N HIS A 295 -6.49 -5.27 -2.21
CA HIS A 295 -6.60 -4.35 -3.34
C HIS A 295 -7.60 -4.84 -4.39
N SER A 296 -7.73 -6.15 -4.56
CA SER A 296 -8.73 -6.77 -5.45
C SER A 296 -10.16 -6.46 -5.00
N PHE A 297 -10.45 -6.41 -3.69
CA PHE A 297 -11.75 -5.96 -3.18
C PHE A 297 -12.03 -4.49 -3.48
N ARG A 298 -11.01 -3.65 -3.47
CA ARG A 298 -11.18 -2.25 -3.86
C ARG A 298 -11.43 -2.11 -5.36
N HIS A 299 -10.79 -2.93 -6.20
CA HIS A 299 -11.11 -3.01 -7.63
C HIS A 299 -12.54 -3.47 -7.84
N PHE A 300 -12.96 -4.52 -7.16
CA PHE A 300 -14.33 -5.00 -7.16
C PHE A 300 -15.32 -3.88 -6.81
N PHE A 301 -15.10 -3.17 -5.70
CA PHE A 301 -15.93 -2.04 -5.30
C PHE A 301 -16.08 -0.98 -6.40
N VAL A 302 -14.98 -0.55 -7.02
CA VAL A 302 -15.01 0.45 -8.10
C VAL A 302 -15.81 -0.04 -9.30
N THR A 303 -15.63 -1.29 -9.68
CA THR A 303 -16.35 -1.92 -10.80
C THR A 303 -17.84 -2.05 -10.50
N GLU A 304 -18.22 -2.50 -9.29
CA GLU A 304 -19.64 -2.58 -8.89
C GLU A 304 -20.31 -1.21 -8.87
N VAL A 305 -19.60 -0.16 -8.41
CA VAL A 305 -20.12 1.21 -8.45
C VAL A 305 -20.33 1.69 -9.89
N LEU A 306 -19.37 1.43 -10.78
CA LEU A 306 -19.50 1.81 -12.19
C LEU A 306 -20.65 1.09 -12.86
N GLN A 307 -20.75 -0.23 -12.71
CA GLN A 307 -21.84 -1.04 -13.28
C GLN A 307 -23.20 -0.61 -12.72
N GLY A 308 -23.33 -0.47 -11.41
CA GLY A 308 -24.59 -0.08 -10.75
C GLY A 308 -25.01 1.37 -10.99
N SER A 309 -24.11 2.22 -11.51
CA SER A 309 -24.38 3.64 -11.78
C SER A 309 -24.43 3.99 -13.27
N GLY A 310 -24.49 2.99 -14.17
CA GLY A 310 -24.47 3.23 -15.61
C GLY A 310 -23.20 3.94 -16.09
N GLY A 311 -22.03 3.54 -15.56
CA GLY A 311 -20.73 4.09 -15.99
C GLY A 311 -20.34 5.45 -15.37
N ASN A 312 -21.00 5.89 -14.29
CA ASN A 312 -20.70 7.19 -13.69
C ASN A 312 -19.29 7.22 -13.02
N ILE A 313 -18.27 7.53 -13.83
CA ILE A 313 -16.86 7.59 -13.41
C ILE A 313 -16.65 8.57 -12.26
N LYS A 314 -17.35 9.71 -12.26
CA LYS A 314 -17.19 10.72 -11.21
C LYS A 314 -17.71 10.26 -9.85
N LEU A 315 -18.83 9.51 -9.85
CA LEU A 315 -19.36 8.87 -8.66
C LEU A 315 -18.37 7.82 -8.13
N ALA A 316 -17.89 6.92 -9.00
CA ALA A 316 -16.93 5.89 -8.65
C ALA A 316 -15.61 6.49 -8.12
N GLN A 317 -15.10 7.57 -8.75
CA GLN A 317 -13.93 8.30 -8.28
C GLN A 317 -14.12 8.84 -6.86
N LYS A 318 -15.26 9.50 -6.61
CA LYS A 318 -15.58 10.08 -5.30
C LYS A 318 -15.72 9.01 -4.22
N LEU A 319 -16.52 7.96 -4.50
CA LEU A 319 -16.72 6.87 -3.54
C LEU A 319 -15.44 6.09 -3.25
N ALA A 320 -14.61 5.83 -4.27
CA ALA A 320 -13.31 5.21 -4.09
C ALA A 320 -12.24 6.17 -3.55
N ARG A 321 -12.48 7.46 -3.49
CA ARG A 321 -11.53 8.47 -3.02
C ARG A 321 -10.22 8.46 -3.83
N HIS A 322 -10.34 8.35 -5.17
CA HIS A 322 -9.19 8.43 -6.07
C HIS A 322 -8.84 9.90 -6.33
N LYS A 323 -7.63 10.32 -5.96
CA LYS A 323 -7.13 11.68 -6.24
C LYS A 323 -7.06 11.97 -7.74
N ASN A 324 -6.67 10.98 -8.54
CA ASN A 324 -6.57 11.08 -9.99
C ASN A 324 -7.70 10.27 -10.65
N ILE A 325 -8.48 10.93 -11.50
CA ILE A 325 -9.58 10.30 -12.25
C ILE A 325 -9.10 9.19 -13.19
N GLN A 326 -7.88 9.31 -13.74
CA GLN A 326 -7.26 8.29 -14.58
C GLN A 326 -7.20 6.91 -13.90
N VAL A 327 -7.12 6.87 -12.58
CA VAL A 327 -7.17 5.61 -11.83
C VAL A 327 -8.55 4.96 -11.96
N THR A 328 -9.62 5.73 -11.94
CA THR A 328 -11.00 5.24 -12.08
C THR A 328 -11.33 4.92 -13.53
N GLN A 329 -10.83 5.70 -14.48
CA GLN A 329 -11.04 5.48 -15.91
C GLN A 329 -10.53 4.11 -16.39
N ARG A 330 -9.55 3.52 -15.71
CA ARG A 330 -9.07 2.16 -16.02
C ARG A 330 -10.13 1.07 -15.85
N TYR A 331 -11.21 1.35 -15.16
CA TYR A 331 -12.32 0.41 -14.94
C TYR A 331 -13.52 0.72 -15.81
N ALA A 332 -13.53 1.87 -16.46
CA ALA A 332 -14.62 2.31 -17.34
C ALA A 332 -14.43 1.74 -18.76
N HIS A 333 -14.26 0.42 -18.86
CA HIS A 333 -14.33 -0.26 -20.15
C HIS A 333 -15.79 -0.66 -20.34
N LEU A 334 -16.43 0.06 -21.25
CA LEU A 334 -17.70 -0.38 -21.81
C LEU A 334 -17.41 -1.59 -22.69
N SER A 335 -18.18 -2.67 -22.54
CA SER A 335 -18.21 -3.75 -23.51
C SER A 335 -18.78 -3.21 -24.85
N ASP A 336 -18.49 -3.88 -25.95
CA ASP A 336 -19.08 -3.49 -27.26
C ASP A 336 -20.62 -3.48 -27.15
N ASP A 337 -21.22 -4.44 -26.41
CA ASP A 337 -22.66 -4.49 -26.17
C ASP A 337 -23.18 -3.26 -25.39
N GLU A 338 -22.39 -2.74 -24.41
CA GLU A 338 -22.77 -1.53 -23.68
C GLU A 338 -22.59 -0.27 -24.52
N LEU A 339 -21.61 -0.25 -25.42
CA LEU A 339 -21.43 0.83 -26.40
C LEU A 339 -22.58 0.86 -27.39
N ASP A 340 -22.95 -0.30 -27.95
CA ASP A 340 -24.06 -0.44 -28.89
C ASP A 340 -25.38 -0.04 -28.23
N LYS A 341 -25.67 -0.56 -27.04
CA LYS A 341 -26.85 -0.19 -26.27
C LYS A 341 -26.90 1.31 -26.01
N GLY A 342 -25.79 1.90 -25.51
CA GLY A 342 -25.74 3.34 -25.24
C GLY A 342 -25.89 4.18 -26.50
N TYR A 343 -25.42 3.70 -27.66
CA TYR A 343 -25.61 4.37 -28.94
C TYR A 343 -27.06 4.33 -29.38
N TYR A 344 -27.69 3.15 -29.35
CA TYR A 344 -29.08 2.98 -29.74
C TYR A 344 -30.05 3.68 -28.79
N ASP A 345 -29.81 3.68 -27.49
CA ASP A 345 -30.60 4.42 -26.50
C ASP A 345 -30.57 5.96 -26.71
N ILE A 346 -29.58 6.49 -27.44
CA ILE A 346 -29.43 7.93 -27.72
C ILE A 346 -29.97 8.31 -29.10
N PHE A 347 -29.80 7.44 -30.09
CA PHE A 347 -29.99 7.80 -31.50
C PHE A 347 -31.13 7.05 -32.19
N GLU A 348 -31.69 6.03 -31.54
CA GLU A 348 -32.87 5.30 -32.05
C GLU A 348 -33.98 5.35 -30.97
N GLU A 349 -34.91 6.30 -31.13
CA GLU A 349 -36.17 6.35 -30.37
C GLU A 349 -37.22 5.38 -30.96
#